data_bfcae6d8c981ef21c2e9d516fa3460c4
#
_entry.id   bfcae6d8c981ef21c2e9d516fa3460c4
#
_cell.length_a   1.000
_cell.length_b   1.000
_cell.length_c   1.000
_cell.angle_alpha   90.00
_cell.angle_beta   90.00
_cell.angle_gamma   90.00
#
_symmetry.space_group_name_H-M   'P 1'
#
loop_
_entity.id
_entity.type
_entity.pdbx_description
1 polymer ?
#
loop_
_entity_poly.entity_id
_entity_poly.type
_entity_poly.pdbx_seq_one_letter_code
_entity_poly.pdbx_strand_id
1 'polypeptide(L)'
;MDEGLSYDLADQKAIEEAIRASRRMGKGTTLLLVGSRAAGFEDNWSDLNLWLLGDRDDLPDEERQQLDSAGWLMLPLGDTGAYANFRDVSDVLTRLNAWDDEQIWIFLNSHILYGPYERVAEIKRRFAEYPRNVLERKVRWFYGRYVHSLDALNVAARGMTEASVLVIGHVIESLCKLCCLAEGKPYPYPKWVVEAARRTDLGNSIYPMVRTAVGAMAELIEPPSGTPYEELQPIRALRATREPVASGLRRLGWTNDWIDQPLEAVEDYFRRRVP
;
A
#
# COMPACT_ATOMS: atom_id res chain seq x y z
N MET A 1 4.26 -0.07 -26.32
CA MET A 1 4.25 -1.17 -25.35
C MET A 1 5.61 -1.15 -24.68
N ASP A 2 5.65 -1.06 -23.34
CA ASP A 2 6.90 -1.06 -22.59
C ASP A 2 7.63 -2.39 -22.80
N GLU A 3 8.90 -2.35 -23.17
CA GLU A 3 9.73 -3.52 -23.55
C GLU A 3 10.06 -4.49 -22.40
N GLY A 4 9.42 -4.35 -21.24
CA GLY A 4 9.73 -5.13 -20.03
C GLY A 4 8.64 -6.07 -19.51
N LEU A 5 7.40 -5.99 -20.01
CA LEU A 5 6.29 -6.81 -19.51
C LEU A 5 6.10 -8.05 -20.38
N SER A 6 6.28 -9.23 -19.77
CA SER A 6 6.00 -10.51 -20.43
C SER A 6 4.57 -10.96 -20.12
N TYR A 7 3.78 -11.17 -21.15
CA TYR A 7 2.41 -11.68 -21.05
C TYR A 7 2.33 -13.09 -21.66
N ASP A 8 1.69 -14.00 -20.97
CA ASP A 8 1.35 -15.29 -21.57
C ASP A 8 0.19 -15.14 -22.58
N LEU A 9 -0.16 -16.23 -23.25
CA LEU A 9 -1.19 -16.24 -24.29
C LEU A 9 -2.58 -15.88 -23.74
N ALA A 10 -2.90 -16.29 -22.50
CA ALA A 10 -4.16 -15.99 -21.84
C ALA A 10 -4.26 -14.50 -21.48
N ASP A 11 -3.18 -13.92 -20.95
CA ASP A 11 -3.06 -12.51 -20.66
C ASP A 11 -3.21 -11.66 -21.94
N GLN A 12 -2.54 -12.04 -23.02
CA GLN A 12 -2.64 -11.34 -24.31
C GLN A 12 -4.10 -11.31 -24.81
N LYS A 13 -4.79 -12.44 -24.74
CA LYS A 13 -6.21 -12.54 -25.11
C LYS A 13 -7.08 -11.65 -24.22
N ALA A 14 -6.85 -11.66 -22.90
CA ALA A 14 -7.59 -10.82 -21.98
C ALA A 14 -7.36 -9.32 -22.24
N ILE A 15 -6.14 -8.91 -22.54
CA ILE A 15 -5.80 -7.52 -22.90
C ILE A 15 -6.51 -7.11 -24.20
N GLU A 16 -6.53 -7.97 -25.23
CA GLU A 16 -7.25 -7.69 -26.47
C GLU A 16 -8.75 -7.49 -26.23
N GLU A 17 -9.38 -8.34 -25.41
CA GLU A 17 -10.79 -8.19 -25.02
C GLU A 17 -11.01 -6.88 -24.24
N ALA A 18 -10.10 -6.53 -23.32
CA ALA A 18 -10.17 -5.28 -22.56
C ALA A 18 -10.03 -4.06 -23.48
N ILE A 19 -9.19 -4.11 -24.52
CA ILE A 19 -9.11 -3.05 -25.54
C ILE A 19 -10.43 -2.91 -26.29
N ARG A 20 -11.08 -4.03 -26.64
CA ARG A 20 -12.41 -4.00 -27.29
C ARG A 20 -13.46 -3.40 -26.35
N ALA A 21 -13.44 -3.77 -25.08
CA ALA A 21 -14.31 -3.20 -24.06
C ALA A 21 -14.06 -1.69 -23.90
N SER A 22 -12.80 -1.26 -23.81
CA SER A 22 -12.43 0.16 -23.72
C SER A 22 -13.04 1.01 -24.83
N ARG A 23 -13.00 0.51 -26.06
CA ARG A 23 -13.58 1.20 -27.24
C ARG A 23 -15.10 1.38 -27.13
N ARG A 24 -15.82 0.48 -26.45
CA ARG A 24 -17.27 0.57 -26.24
C ARG A 24 -17.64 1.53 -25.10
N MET A 25 -16.74 1.69 -24.11
CA MET A 25 -16.98 2.53 -22.92
C MET A 25 -16.80 4.05 -23.17
N GLY A 26 -16.52 4.46 -24.38
CA GLY A 26 -16.35 5.86 -24.75
C GLY A 26 -14.94 6.20 -25.23
N LYS A 27 -14.83 7.27 -26.04
CA LYS A 27 -13.56 7.69 -26.67
C LYS A 27 -12.49 8.16 -25.68
N GLY A 28 -12.92 8.60 -24.46
CA GLY A 28 -12.05 9.05 -23.40
C GLY A 28 -11.52 7.95 -22.48
N THR A 29 -11.96 6.69 -22.66
CA THR A 29 -11.58 5.58 -21.78
C THR A 29 -10.18 5.10 -22.05
N THR A 30 -9.37 5.02 -20.99
CA THR A 30 -7.99 4.52 -21.01
C THR A 30 -7.93 3.16 -20.29
N LEU A 31 -7.34 2.17 -20.94
CA LEU A 31 -7.05 0.86 -20.32
C LEU A 31 -5.70 0.91 -19.63
N LEU A 32 -5.71 0.58 -18.34
CA LEU A 32 -4.52 0.53 -17.49
C LEU A 32 -4.28 -0.90 -16.99
N LEU A 33 -3.03 -1.35 -17.04
CA LEU A 33 -2.55 -2.42 -16.19
C LEU A 33 -2.22 -1.82 -14.83
N VAL A 34 -2.69 -2.46 -13.75
CA VAL A 34 -2.46 -2.00 -12.37
C VAL A 34 -2.04 -3.17 -11.46
N GLY A 35 -1.75 -2.85 -10.19
CA GLY A 35 -1.45 -3.86 -9.17
C GLY A 35 -0.03 -4.39 -9.22
N SER A 36 0.16 -5.65 -8.76
CA SER A 36 1.49 -6.22 -8.57
C SER A 36 2.30 -6.33 -9.86
N ARG A 37 1.69 -6.78 -10.95
CA ARG A 37 2.36 -6.90 -12.25
C ARG A 37 2.84 -5.55 -12.79
N ALA A 38 2.01 -4.52 -12.65
CA ALA A 38 2.39 -3.17 -13.07
C ALA A 38 3.54 -2.58 -12.22
N ALA A 39 3.62 -2.96 -10.96
CA ALA A 39 4.61 -2.43 -10.02
C ALA A 39 5.90 -3.29 -9.91
N GLY A 40 6.01 -4.38 -10.68
CA GLY A 40 7.14 -5.31 -10.60
C GLY A 40 7.23 -6.03 -9.25
N PHE A 41 6.07 -6.42 -8.70
CA PHE A 41 5.91 -7.25 -7.50
C PHE A 41 5.26 -8.59 -7.83
N GLU A 42 5.14 -8.93 -9.11
CA GLU A 42 4.46 -10.14 -9.54
C GLU A 42 5.16 -11.41 -9.04
N ASP A 43 4.33 -12.39 -8.77
CA ASP A 43 4.68 -13.76 -8.48
C ASP A 43 3.80 -14.72 -9.33
N ASN A 44 4.01 -16.02 -9.19
CA ASN A 44 3.25 -17.05 -9.92
C ASN A 44 1.74 -17.07 -9.59
N TRP A 45 1.30 -16.31 -8.58
CA TRP A 45 -0.09 -16.21 -8.14
C TRP A 45 -0.72 -14.84 -8.47
N SER A 46 0.03 -14.00 -9.16
CA SER A 46 -0.41 -12.63 -9.48
C SER A 46 -1.36 -12.63 -10.67
N ASP A 47 -2.56 -12.15 -10.43
CA ASP A 47 -3.61 -11.96 -11.42
C ASP A 47 -3.33 -10.75 -12.33
N LEU A 48 -3.97 -10.78 -13.50
CA LEU A 48 -3.98 -9.64 -14.41
C LEU A 48 -5.05 -8.64 -13.95
N ASN A 49 -4.60 -7.52 -13.39
CA ASN A 49 -5.49 -6.47 -12.90
C ASN A 49 -5.61 -5.34 -13.93
N LEU A 50 -6.79 -5.19 -14.52
CA LEU A 50 -7.08 -4.21 -15.56
C LEU A 50 -8.11 -3.18 -15.09
N TRP A 51 -7.80 -1.89 -15.31
CA TRP A 51 -8.73 -0.79 -15.09
C TRP A 51 -9.11 -0.12 -16.41
N LEU A 52 -10.39 0.13 -16.57
CA LEU A 52 -10.95 1.01 -17.58
C LEU A 52 -11.22 2.36 -16.93
N LEU A 53 -10.32 3.30 -17.08
CA LEU A 53 -10.42 4.65 -16.53
C LEU A 53 -11.16 5.55 -17.52
N GLY A 54 -12.33 6.04 -17.17
CA GLY A 54 -13.18 6.85 -18.03
C GLY A 54 -14.13 7.74 -17.25
N ASP A 55 -14.89 8.55 -17.96
CA ASP A 55 -15.94 9.37 -17.37
C ASP A 55 -17.24 8.56 -17.33
N ARG A 56 -17.93 8.55 -16.19
CA ARG A 56 -19.21 7.84 -15.99
C ARG A 56 -20.27 8.25 -17.02
N ASP A 57 -20.28 9.53 -17.39
CA ASP A 57 -21.28 10.06 -18.33
C ASP A 57 -21.09 9.56 -19.76
N ASP A 58 -19.89 9.07 -20.11
CA ASP A 58 -19.56 8.49 -21.40
C ASP A 58 -19.96 7.00 -21.51
N LEU A 59 -20.35 6.36 -20.38
CA LEU A 59 -20.77 4.95 -20.38
C LEU A 59 -22.08 4.74 -21.16
N PRO A 60 -22.21 3.62 -21.86
CA PRO A 60 -23.50 3.19 -22.36
C PRO A 60 -24.55 3.05 -21.23
N ASP A 61 -25.81 3.20 -21.54
CA ASP A 61 -26.88 3.27 -20.53
C ASP A 61 -26.97 2.05 -19.62
N GLU A 62 -26.74 0.85 -20.16
CA GLU A 62 -26.77 -0.39 -19.38
C GLU A 62 -25.66 -0.44 -18.35
N GLU A 63 -24.41 -0.18 -18.75
CA GLU A 63 -23.25 -0.15 -17.87
C GLU A 63 -23.34 0.98 -16.83
N ARG A 64 -23.89 2.12 -17.21
CA ARG A 64 -24.13 3.23 -16.29
C ARG A 64 -25.16 2.85 -15.24
N GLN A 65 -26.29 2.22 -15.62
CA GLN A 65 -27.29 1.73 -14.67
C GLN A 65 -26.71 0.67 -13.72
N GLN A 66 -25.88 -0.22 -14.23
CA GLN A 66 -25.18 -1.20 -13.38
C GLN A 66 -24.28 -0.51 -12.37
N LEU A 67 -23.46 0.45 -12.81
CA LEU A 67 -22.59 1.23 -11.92
C LEU A 67 -23.39 1.97 -10.86
N ASP A 68 -24.51 2.59 -11.24
CA ASP A 68 -25.37 3.37 -10.34
C ASP A 68 -26.05 2.48 -9.27
N SER A 69 -26.46 1.29 -9.66
CA SER A 69 -27.16 0.38 -8.74
C SER A 69 -26.22 -0.41 -7.82
N ALA A 70 -25.08 -0.84 -8.35
CA ALA A 70 -24.13 -1.70 -7.62
C ALA A 70 -22.99 -0.92 -6.94
N GLY A 71 -22.71 0.32 -7.39
CA GLY A 71 -21.54 1.10 -6.95
C GLY A 71 -20.21 0.62 -7.54
N TRP A 72 -20.23 -0.36 -8.43
CA TRP A 72 -19.06 -0.89 -9.12
C TRP A 72 -19.45 -1.49 -10.48
N LEU A 73 -18.51 -1.52 -11.42
CA LEU A 73 -18.70 -2.11 -12.75
C LEU A 73 -17.47 -2.97 -13.07
N MET A 74 -17.70 -4.28 -13.22
CA MET A 74 -16.71 -5.25 -13.68
C MET A 74 -17.19 -5.84 -15.01
N LEU A 75 -16.35 -5.75 -16.03
CA LEU A 75 -16.62 -6.25 -17.36
C LEU A 75 -15.89 -7.57 -17.57
N PRO A 76 -16.62 -8.68 -17.85
CA PRO A 76 -15.99 -9.94 -18.20
C PRO A 76 -15.28 -9.79 -19.55
N LEU A 77 -14.11 -10.39 -19.67
CA LEU A 77 -13.25 -10.33 -20.85
C LEU A 77 -13.38 -11.61 -21.68
N GLY A 78 -14.52 -11.77 -22.35
CA GLY A 78 -14.85 -12.96 -23.12
C GLY A 78 -14.76 -14.24 -22.28
N ASP A 79 -14.20 -15.31 -22.85
CA ASP A 79 -14.03 -16.62 -22.20
C ASP A 79 -12.70 -16.75 -21.43
N THR A 80 -12.00 -15.65 -21.15
CA THR A 80 -10.67 -15.69 -20.53
C THR A 80 -10.71 -15.92 -19.02
N GLY A 81 -11.88 -15.74 -18.38
CA GLY A 81 -12.03 -15.74 -16.92
C GLY A 81 -11.51 -14.47 -16.24
N ALA A 82 -10.93 -13.54 -17.00
CA ALA A 82 -10.45 -12.26 -16.48
C ALA A 82 -11.55 -11.19 -16.54
N TYR A 83 -11.34 -10.11 -15.79
CA TYR A 83 -12.23 -8.95 -15.70
C TYR A 83 -11.47 -7.65 -15.82
N ALA A 84 -12.12 -6.63 -16.42
CA ALA A 84 -11.66 -5.25 -16.33
C ALA A 84 -12.60 -4.45 -15.41
N ASN A 85 -12.03 -3.72 -14.45
CA ASN A 85 -12.79 -2.88 -13.54
C ASN A 85 -12.91 -1.47 -14.12
N PHE A 86 -14.13 -0.97 -14.32
CA PHE A 86 -14.33 0.43 -14.63
C PHE A 86 -14.04 1.29 -13.41
N ARG A 87 -13.35 2.40 -13.63
CA ARG A 87 -13.04 3.41 -12.63
C ARG A 87 -13.41 4.78 -13.17
N ASP A 88 -14.35 5.43 -12.50
CA ASP A 88 -14.68 6.82 -12.80
C ASP A 88 -13.50 7.73 -12.47
N VAL A 89 -13.14 8.62 -13.39
CA VAL A 89 -12.02 9.56 -13.21
C VAL A 89 -12.25 10.46 -12.00
N SER A 90 -13.48 10.89 -11.75
CA SER A 90 -13.82 11.78 -10.63
C SER A 90 -13.60 11.09 -9.28
N ASP A 91 -13.96 9.81 -9.16
CA ASP A 91 -13.75 9.01 -7.96
C ASP A 91 -12.26 8.77 -7.70
N VAL A 92 -11.52 8.42 -8.75
CA VAL A 92 -10.06 8.28 -8.67
C VAL A 92 -9.41 9.59 -8.22
N LEU A 93 -9.76 10.72 -8.83
CA LEU A 93 -9.23 12.04 -8.46
C LEU A 93 -9.61 12.43 -7.04
N THR A 94 -10.80 12.08 -6.57
CA THR A 94 -11.24 12.34 -5.18
C THR A 94 -10.31 11.65 -4.19
N ARG A 95 -9.99 10.38 -4.40
CA ARG A 95 -9.04 9.64 -3.55
C ARG A 95 -7.62 10.17 -3.66
N LEU A 96 -7.16 10.45 -4.87
CA LEU A 96 -5.81 11.02 -5.08
C LEU A 96 -5.68 12.41 -4.40
N ASN A 97 -6.69 13.26 -4.50
CA ASN A 97 -6.72 14.58 -3.84
C ASN A 97 -6.77 14.48 -2.31
N ALA A 98 -7.33 13.39 -1.78
CA ALA A 98 -7.26 13.07 -0.35
C ALA A 98 -5.89 12.50 0.07
N TRP A 99 -4.95 12.36 -0.86
CA TRP A 99 -3.65 11.76 -0.64
C TRP A 99 -3.73 10.31 -0.09
N ASP A 100 -4.68 9.52 -0.63
CA ASP A 100 -4.79 8.09 -0.35
C ASP A 100 -3.56 7.35 -0.93
N ASP A 101 -2.68 6.90 -0.06
CA ASP A 101 -1.38 6.31 -0.44
C ASP A 101 -1.52 5.05 -1.30
N GLU A 102 -2.46 4.18 -0.97
CA GLU A 102 -2.69 2.95 -1.73
C GLU A 102 -3.16 3.28 -3.14
N GLN A 103 -4.05 4.27 -3.26
CA GLN A 103 -4.54 4.72 -4.58
C GLN A 103 -3.44 5.42 -5.38
N ILE A 104 -2.61 6.26 -4.73
CA ILE A 104 -1.47 6.91 -5.37
C ILE A 104 -0.48 5.85 -5.84
N TRP A 105 -0.16 4.87 -4.99
CA TRP A 105 0.76 3.79 -5.34
C TRP A 105 0.27 3.00 -6.56
N ILE A 106 -1.01 2.58 -6.58
CA ILE A 106 -1.61 1.85 -7.70
C ILE A 106 -1.51 2.69 -8.97
N PHE A 107 -1.88 3.97 -8.88
CA PHE A 107 -1.96 4.82 -10.06
C PHE A 107 -0.58 5.18 -10.63
N LEU A 108 0.38 5.52 -9.78
CA LEU A 108 1.74 5.86 -10.22
C LEU A 108 2.45 4.68 -10.88
N ASN A 109 2.22 3.46 -10.41
CA ASN A 109 2.80 2.25 -10.99
C ASN A 109 2.00 1.67 -12.16
N SER A 110 0.83 2.23 -12.51
CA SER A 110 0.03 1.72 -13.63
C SER A 110 0.72 1.87 -14.98
N HIS A 111 0.43 0.99 -15.93
CA HIS A 111 0.89 1.10 -17.32
C HIS A 111 -0.31 1.32 -18.24
N ILE A 112 -0.18 2.23 -19.19
CA ILE A 112 -1.21 2.48 -20.19
C ILE A 112 -1.08 1.44 -21.30
N LEU A 113 -2.10 0.59 -21.44
CA LEU A 113 -2.14 -0.42 -22.50
C LEU A 113 -2.87 0.08 -23.75
N TYR A 114 -3.87 0.97 -23.58
CA TYR A 114 -4.65 1.53 -24.68
C TYR A 114 -5.37 2.81 -24.25
N GLY A 115 -5.61 3.73 -25.20
CA GLY A 115 -6.42 4.94 -25.00
C GLY A 115 -5.61 6.22 -24.83
N PRO A 116 -6.24 7.34 -24.41
CA PRO A 116 -5.60 8.63 -24.28
C PRO A 116 -4.49 8.63 -23.22
N TYR A 117 -3.27 9.01 -23.62
CA TYR A 117 -2.11 9.05 -22.73
C TYR A 117 -2.07 10.30 -21.85
N GLU A 118 -2.48 11.45 -22.39
CA GLU A 118 -2.20 12.76 -21.81
C GLU A 118 -2.82 12.96 -20.43
N ARG A 119 -4.10 12.55 -20.27
CA ARG A 119 -4.83 12.65 -18.98
C ARG A 119 -4.12 11.86 -17.89
N VAL A 120 -3.74 10.62 -18.16
CA VAL A 120 -3.08 9.75 -17.17
C VAL A 120 -1.70 10.28 -16.82
N ALA A 121 -0.93 10.73 -17.82
CA ALA A 121 0.38 11.32 -17.61
C ALA A 121 0.33 12.61 -16.78
N GLU A 122 -0.69 13.45 -16.99
CA GLU A 122 -0.91 14.67 -16.19
C GLU A 122 -1.21 14.32 -14.73
N ILE A 123 -2.13 13.38 -14.50
CA ILE A 123 -2.48 12.93 -13.14
C ILE A 123 -1.23 12.35 -12.46
N LYS A 124 -0.47 11.49 -13.12
CA LYS A 124 0.77 10.92 -12.56
C LYS A 124 1.77 12.01 -12.16
N ARG A 125 2.00 13.00 -13.02
CA ARG A 125 2.90 14.13 -12.70
C ARG A 125 2.42 14.93 -11.49
N ARG A 126 1.12 15.15 -11.35
CA ARG A 126 0.53 15.90 -10.23
C ARG A 126 0.71 15.21 -8.88
N PHE A 127 0.70 13.88 -8.84
CA PHE A 127 0.80 13.09 -7.61
C PHE A 127 2.15 12.37 -7.45
N ALA A 128 3.13 12.67 -8.31
CA ALA A 128 4.47 12.09 -8.23
C ALA A 128 5.21 12.45 -6.94
N GLU A 129 4.93 13.62 -6.39
CA GLU A 129 5.57 14.13 -5.18
C GLU A 129 4.53 14.62 -4.17
N TYR A 130 4.74 14.30 -2.90
CA TYR A 130 3.90 14.79 -1.82
C TYR A 130 4.20 16.26 -1.49
N PRO A 131 3.18 17.09 -1.24
CA PRO A 131 3.39 18.36 -0.54
C PRO A 131 4.03 18.09 0.83
N ARG A 132 5.06 18.87 1.17
CA ARG A 132 5.84 18.68 2.41
C ARG A 132 4.97 18.55 3.66
N ASN A 133 3.96 19.41 3.80
CA ASN A 133 3.05 19.39 4.95
C ASN A 133 2.16 18.14 5.01
N VAL A 134 1.80 17.56 3.86
CA VAL A 134 1.05 16.29 3.80
C VAL A 134 1.94 15.15 4.23
N LEU A 135 3.14 15.08 3.66
CA LEU A 135 4.10 14.01 3.94
C LEU A 135 4.52 14.02 5.42
N GLU A 136 4.86 15.20 5.97
CA GLU A 136 5.25 15.34 7.38
C GLU A 136 4.15 14.87 8.33
N ARG A 137 2.89 15.26 8.07
CA ARG A 137 1.75 14.79 8.87
C ARG A 137 1.62 13.27 8.85
N LYS A 138 1.80 12.63 7.68
CA LYS A 138 1.72 11.18 7.53
C LYS A 138 2.87 10.47 8.23
N VAL A 139 4.11 10.92 8.02
CA VAL A 139 5.30 10.34 8.65
C VAL A 139 5.17 10.42 10.18
N ARG A 140 4.78 11.58 10.72
CA ARG A 140 4.57 11.77 12.15
C ARG A 140 3.46 10.85 12.68
N TRP A 141 2.33 10.71 11.96
CA TRP A 141 1.23 9.85 12.37
C TRP A 141 1.61 8.37 12.40
N PHE A 142 2.30 7.87 11.36
CA PHE A 142 2.75 6.47 11.33
C PHE A 142 3.86 6.19 12.34
N TYR A 143 4.72 7.16 12.60
CA TYR A 143 5.72 7.05 13.67
C TYR A 143 5.04 6.94 15.05
N GLY A 144 4.06 7.80 15.34
CA GLY A 144 3.28 7.71 16.58
C GLY A 144 2.55 6.39 16.74
N ARG A 145 1.88 5.92 15.67
CA ARG A 145 1.21 4.62 15.65
C ARG A 145 2.19 3.47 15.88
N TYR A 146 3.34 3.50 15.23
CA TYR A 146 4.40 2.51 15.40
C TYR A 146 4.92 2.47 16.83
N VAL A 147 5.27 3.61 17.43
CA VAL A 147 5.76 3.70 18.81
C VAL A 147 4.70 3.20 19.79
N HIS A 148 3.46 3.67 19.65
CA HIS A 148 2.34 3.20 20.49
C HIS A 148 2.15 1.68 20.39
N SER A 149 2.22 1.12 19.19
CA SER A 149 2.08 -0.32 19.00
C SER A 149 3.25 -1.11 19.60
N LEU A 150 4.48 -0.56 19.59
CA LEU A 150 5.62 -1.15 20.31
C LEU A 150 5.38 -1.21 21.82
N ASP A 151 4.80 -0.16 22.41
CA ASP A 151 4.50 -0.14 23.84
C ASP A 151 3.35 -1.11 24.17
N ALA A 152 2.39 -1.28 23.25
CA ALA A 152 1.28 -2.22 23.40
C ALA A 152 1.72 -3.71 23.35
N LEU A 153 2.96 -4.03 22.98
CA LEU A 153 3.50 -5.40 23.05
C LEU A 153 3.53 -5.97 24.48
N ASN A 154 3.35 -5.13 25.51
CA ASN A 154 3.18 -5.57 26.90
C ASN A 154 1.94 -6.47 27.11
N VAL A 155 1.03 -6.54 26.15
CA VAL A 155 -0.11 -7.47 26.16
C VAL A 155 0.35 -8.94 26.27
N ALA A 156 1.55 -9.25 25.78
CA ALA A 156 2.16 -10.58 25.89
C ALA A 156 2.42 -11.00 27.36
N ALA A 157 2.70 -10.04 28.26
CA ALA A 157 2.85 -10.30 29.69
C ALA A 157 1.57 -10.86 30.35
N ARG A 158 0.42 -10.66 29.71
CA ARG A 158 -0.89 -11.12 30.18
C ARG A 158 -1.29 -12.50 29.64
N GLY A 159 -0.40 -13.14 28.85
CA GLY A 159 -0.69 -14.43 28.20
C GLY A 159 -1.75 -14.33 27.09
N MET A 160 -2.03 -13.12 26.57
CA MET A 160 -3.02 -12.88 25.51
C MET A 160 -2.37 -13.07 24.13
N THR A 161 -2.20 -14.32 23.71
CA THR A 161 -1.45 -14.69 22.50
C THR A 161 -2.04 -14.06 21.24
N GLU A 162 -3.34 -14.17 21.02
CA GLU A 162 -4.00 -13.66 19.81
C GLU A 162 -3.90 -12.13 19.73
N ALA A 163 -4.06 -11.45 20.87
CA ALA A 163 -3.87 -10.00 20.93
C ALA A 163 -2.40 -9.62 20.65
N SER A 164 -1.45 -10.41 21.13
CA SER A 164 -0.02 -10.18 20.84
C SER A 164 0.30 -10.31 19.36
N VAL A 165 -0.26 -11.31 18.68
CA VAL A 165 -0.13 -11.49 17.23
C VAL A 165 -0.70 -10.29 16.48
N LEU A 166 -1.89 -9.82 16.87
CA LEU A 166 -2.53 -8.64 16.27
C LEU A 166 -1.68 -7.38 16.45
N VAL A 167 -1.16 -7.14 17.66
CA VAL A 167 -0.31 -5.98 17.97
C VAL A 167 0.99 -6.05 17.17
N ILE A 168 1.63 -7.20 17.04
CA ILE A 168 2.82 -7.40 16.19
C ILE A 168 2.50 -7.05 14.73
N GLY A 169 1.37 -7.50 14.21
CA GLY A 169 0.90 -7.13 12.88
C GLY A 169 0.79 -5.60 12.71
N HIS A 170 0.22 -4.91 13.70
CA HIS A 170 0.13 -3.43 13.70
C HIS A 170 1.50 -2.73 13.75
N VAL A 171 2.45 -3.27 14.54
CA VAL A 171 3.84 -2.76 14.55
C VAL A 171 4.45 -2.86 13.18
N ILE A 172 4.42 -4.05 12.56
CA ILE A 172 5.04 -4.31 11.27
C ILE A 172 4.40 -3.46 10.17
N GLU A 173 3.06 -3.41 10.11
CA GLU A 173 2.34 -2.61 9.14
C GLU A 173 2.70 -1.13 9.24
N SER A 174 2.64 -0.56 10.45
CA SER A 174 2.93 0.86 10.69
C SER A 174 4.37 1.19 10.35
N LEU A 175 5.29 0.31 10.71
CA LEU A 175 6.71 0.43 10.42
C LEU A 175 7.00 0.41 8.91
N CYS A 176 6.40 -0.52 8.17
CA CYS A 176 6.58 -0.61 6.72
C CYS A 176 6.02 0.61 5.99
N LYS A 177 4.82 1.09 6.37
CA LYS A 177 4.23 2.31 5.81
C LYS A 177 5.09 3.54 6.14
N LEU A 178 5.60 3.63 7.36
CA LEU A 178 6.53 4.68 7.77
C LEU A 178 7.80 4.69 6.90
N CYS A 179 8.41 3.53 6.63
CA CYS A 179 9.61 3.43 5.79
C CYS A 179 9.38 3.96 4.38
N CYS A 180 8.26 3.63 3.75
CA CYS A 180 7.90 4.16 2.44
C CYS A 180 7.75 5.69 2.48
N LEU A 181 6.92 6.20 3.39
CA LEU A 181 6.63 7.63 3.49
C LEU A 181 7.85 8.46 3.91
N ALA A 182 8.74 7.93 4.76
CA ALA A 182 9.96 8.64 5.16
C ALA A 182 10.85 8.99 3.97
N GLU A 183 10.80 8.19 2.89
CA GLU A 183 11.49 8.44 1.62
C GLU A 183 10.59 9.12 0.55
N GLY A 184 9.42 9.63 0.96
CA GLY A 184 8.51 10.32 0.05
C GLY A 184 7.79 9.39 -0.93
N LYS A 185 7.76 8.09 -0.66
CA LYS A 185 7.12 7.09 -1.52
C LYS A 185 5.75 6.68 -0.97
N PRO A 186 4.70 6.56 -1.79
CA PRO A 186 3.45 5.96 -1.36
C PRO A 186 3.65 4.48 -1.07
N TYR A 187 2.81 3.93 -0.22
CA TYR A 187 2.82 2.50 0.10
C TYR A 187 1.64 1.76 -0.56
N PRO A 188 1.82 0.48 -0.90
CA PRO A 188 0.75 -0.37 -1.42
C PRO A 188 -0.17 -0.89 -0.30
N TYR A 189 -1.22 -1.58 -0.72
CA TYR A 189 -2.09 -2.37 0.17
C TYR A 189 -1.31 -3.48 0.92
N PRO A 190 -1.87 -4.04 2.03
CA PRO A 190 -1.13 -4.89 2.99
C PRO A 190 -0.35 -6.06 2.40
N LYS A 191 -0.86 -6.70 1.34
CA LYS A 191 -0.18 -7.84 0.67
C LYS A 191 1.26 -7.50 0.27
N TRP A 192 1.52 -6.26 -0.16
CA TRP A 192 2.81 -5.84 -0.74
C TRP A 192 3.58 -4.82 0.10
N VAL A 193 3.01 -4.35 1.22
CA VAL A 193 3.63 -3.27 2.01
C VAL A 193 5.01 -3.62 2.56
N VAL A 194 5.22 -4.88 2.95
CA VAL A 194 6.54 -5.34 3.44
C VAL A 194 7.56 -5.31 2.31
N GLU A 195 7.19 -5.79 1.13
CA GLU A 195 8.11 -5.81 -0.02
C GLU A 195 8.41 -4.38 -0.52
N ALA A 196 7.41 -3.50 -0.52
CA ALA A 196 7.62 -2.08 -0.84
C ALA A 196 8.57 -1.41 0.16
N ALA A 197 8.41 -1.66 1.45
CA ALA A 197 9.31 -1.16 2.48
C ALA A 197 10.75 -1.65 2.27
N ARG A 198 10.95 -2.92 1.91
CA ARG A 198 12.28 -3.49 1.60
C ARG A 198 12.99 -2.79 0.44
N ARG A 199 12.25 -2.14 -0.45
CA ARG A 199 12.82 -1.35 -1.57
C ARG A 199 13.17 0.08 -1.16
N THR A 200 13.07 0.42 0.13
CA THR A 200 13.55 1.67 0.73
C THR A 200 14.83 1.40 1.54
N ASP A 201 15.68 2.40 1.69
CA ASP A 201 16.93 2.26 2.46
C ASP A 201 16.63 1.98 3.94
N LEU A 202 15.67 2.74 4.50
CA LEU A 202 15.25 2.54 5.89
C LEU A 202 14.63 1.16 6.09
N GLY A 203 13.68 0.77 5.24
CA GLY A 203 12.99 -0.52 5.34
C GLY A 203 13.93 -1.70 5.16
N ASN A 204 14.87 -1.63 4.21
CA ASN A 204 15.89 -2.66 4.02
C ASN A 204 16.78 -2.83 5.26
N SER A 205 17.14 -1.71 5.92
CA SER A 205 17.99 -1.75 7.12
C SER A 205 17.33 -2.43 8.33
N ILE A 206 16.00 -2.33 8.45
CA ILE A 206 15.24 -2.90 9.58
C ILE A 206 14.64 -4.28 9.27
N TYR A 207 14.60 -4.67 8.00
CA TYR A 207 13.96 -5.93 7.56
C TYR A 207 14.50 -7.19 8.28
N PRO A 208 15.81 -7.33 8.58
CA PRO A 208 16.30 -8.48 9.34
C PRO A 208 15.62 -8.63 10.71
N MET A 209 15.32 -7.53 11.40
CA MET A 209 14.64 -7.54 12.69
C MET A 209 13.15 -7.94 12.54
N VAL A 210 12.48 -7.43 11.52
CA VAL A 210 11.10 -7.82 11.20
C VAL A 210 11.04 -9.32 10.87
N ARG A 211 11.97 -9.82 10.06
CA ARG A 211 12.06 -11.25 9.72
C ARG A 211 12.30 -12.11 10.93
N THR A 212 13.19 -11.69 11.84
CA THR A 212 13.45 -12.38 13.11
C THR A 212 12.18 -12.45 13.96
N ALA A 213 11.45 -11.33 14.09
CA ALA A 213 10.22 -11.32 14.87
C ALA A 213 9.17 -12.28 14.30
N VAL A 214 8.96 -12.28 12.99
CA VAL A 214 7.99 -13.17 12.33
C VAL A 214 8.42 -14.63 12.44
N GLY A 215 9.72 -14.93 12.27
CA GLY A 215 10.26 -16.29 12.36
C GLY A 215 10.16 -16.92 13.75
N ALA A 216 10.08 -16.11 14.79
CA ALA A 216 10.00 -16.56 16.18
C ALA A 216 8.58 -16.49 16.79
N MET A 217 7.53 -16.27 15.97
CA MET A 217 6.14 -16.11 16.47
C MET A 217 5.65 -17.29 17.33
N ALA A 218 6.21 -18.48 17.15
CA ALA A 218 5.88 -19.65 17.98
C ALA A 218 6.17 -19.44 19.47
N GLU A 219 7.15 -18.60 19.83
CA GLU A 219 7.46 -18.28 21.23
C GLU A 219 6.31 -17.53 21.95
N LEU A 220 5.38 -16.92 21.22
CA LEU A 220 4.19 -16.32 21.82
C LEU A 220 3.14 -17.34 22.19
N ILE A 221 3.12 -18.49 21.52
CA ILE A 221 2.17 -19.59 21.74
C ILE A 221 2.73 -20.50 22.84
N GLU A 222 4.01 -20.85 22.74
CA GLU A 222 4.73 -21.70 23.64
C GLU A 222 6.00 -20.99 24.14
N PRO A 223 5.86 -20.04 25.10
CA PRO A 223 7.02 -19.32 25.61
C PRO A 223 7.97 -20.25 26.33
N PRO A 224 9.30 -20.10 26.15
CA PRO A 224 10.27 -20.84 26.93
C PRO A 224 10.06 -20.65 28.44
N SER A 225 10.15 -21.74 29.20
CA SER A 225 9.83 -21.73 30.64
C SER A 225 10.67 -20.67 31.39
N GLY A 226 9.97 -19.79 32.13
CA GLY A 226 10.59 -18.75 32.95
C GLY A 226 11.10 -17.52 32.15
N THR A 227 10.86 -17.44 30.87
CA THR A 227 11.30 -16.31 30.05
C THR A 227 10.35 -15.13 30.24
N PRO A 228 10.84 -13.94 30.68
CA PRO A 228 10.05 -12.71 30.70
C PRO A 228 9.56 -12.35 29.30
N TYR A 229 8.38 -11.74 29.19
CA TYR A 229 7.80 -11.42 27.88
C TYR A 229 8.67 -10.46 27.06
N GLU A 230 9.44 -9.59 27.72
CA GLU A 230 10.37 -8.66 27.08
C GLU A 230 11.50 -9.36 26.34
N GLU A 231 11.87 -10.56 26.78
CA GLU A 231 12.95 -11.37 26.23
C GLU A 231 12.48 -12.31 25.13
N LEU A 232 11.15 -12.47 24.94
CA LEU A 232 10.64 -13.23 23.82
C LEU A 232 11.16 -12.64 22.52
N GLN A 233 11.68 -13.53 21.67
CA GLN A 233 12.39 -13.12 20.44
C GLN A 233 11.58 -12.17 19.53
N PRO A 234 10.24 -12.39 19.30
CA PRO A 234 9.44 -11.47 18.49
C PRO A 234 9.42 -10.06 19.06
N ILE A 235 9.26 -9.93 20.37
CA ILE A 235 9.14 -8.66 21.08
C ILE A 235 10.48 -7.94 21.08
N ARG A 236 11.55 -8.64 21.44
CA ARG A 236 12.90 -8.09 21.47
C ARG A 236 13.35 -7.61 20.10
N ALA A 237 13.09 -8.39 19.03
CA ALA A 237 13.44 -8.01 17.67
C ALA A 237 12.70 -6.76 17.20
N LEU A 238 11.39 -6.63 17.49
CA LEU A 238 10.64 -5.43 17.12
C LEU A 238 11.04 -4.21 17.94
N ARG A 239 11.28 -4.34 19.25
CA ARG A 239 11.78 -3.22 20.08
C ARG A 239 13.16 -2.74 19.64
N ALA A 240 14.00 -3.65 19.13
CA ALA A 240 15.30 -3.31 18.58
C ALA A 240 15.24 -2.44 17.31
N THR A 241 14.08 -2.33 16.66
CA THR A 241 13.91 -1.44 15.49
C THR A 241 13.87 0.05 15.86
N ARG A 242 13.63 0.40 17.13
CA ARG A 242 13.37 1.78 17.58
C ARG A 242 14.51 2.73 17.22
N GLU A 243 15.73 2.39 17.60
CA GLU A 243 16.90 3.26 17.37
C GLU A 243 17.28 3.32 15.87
N PRO A 244 17.36 2.21 15.13
CA PRO A 244 17.56 2.26 13.69
C PRO A 244 16.53 3.11 12.95
N VAL A 245 15.24 3.07 13.35
CA VAL A 245 14.18 3.90 12.76
C VAL A 245 14.43 5.38 13.05
N ALA A 246 14.66 5.76 14.32
CA ALA A 246 14.92 7.16 14.68
C ALA A 246 16.17 7.72 13.97
N SER A 247 17.26 6.95 13.98
CA SER A 247 18.49 7.32 13.26
C SER A 247 18.29 7.40 11.75
N GLY A 248 17.51 6.46 11.17
CA GLY A 248 17.17 6.47 9.76
C GLY A 248 16.35 7.70 9.36
N LEU A 249 15.34 8.05 10.14
CA LEU A 249 14.55 9.26 9.92
C LEU A 249 15.44 10.51 9.92
N ARG A 250 16.37 10.64 10.87
CA ARG A 250 17.31 11.77 10.92
C ARG A 250 18.20 11.82 9.67
N ARG A 251 18.73 10.70 9.21
CA ARG A 251 19.52 10.63 7.96
C ARG A 251 18.73 11.05 6.73
N LEU A 252 17.42 10.80 6.71
CA LEU A 252 16.50 11.23 5.65
C LEU A 252 16.08 12.71 5.77
N GLY A 253 16.64 13.44 6.73
CA GLY A 253 16.38 14.87 6.92
C GLY A 253 15.13 15.19 7.76
N TRP A 254 14.58 14.20 8.47
CA TRP A 254 13.53 14.42 9.46
C TRP A 254 14.18 14.84 10.77
N THR A 255 14.14 16.14 11.08
CA THR A 255 14.79 16.73 12.28
C THR A 255 13.77 17.27 13.28
N ASN A 256 12.62 16.66 13.35
CA ASN A 256 11.50 17.11 14.16
C ASN A 256 11.62 16.59 15.60
N ASP A 257 11.26 17.41 16.58
CA ASP A 257 11.34 17.10 18.01
C ASP A 257 10.55 15.83 18.40
N TRP A 258 9.47 15.51 17.68
CA TRP A 258 8.69 14.32 17.93
C TRP A 258 9.43 12.99 17.68
N ILE A 259 10.61 13.00 17.00
CA ILE A 259 11.48 11.83 16.89
C ILE A 259 12.17 11.55 18.23
N ASP A 260 12.59 12.61 18.90
CA ASP A 260 13.26 12.56 20.21
C ASP A 260 12.26 12.48 21.38
N GLN A 261 11.05 13.02 21.17
CA GLN A 261 9.93 13.00 22.10
C GLN A 261 8.74 12.19 21.52
N PRO A 262 8.87 10.85 21.43
CA PRO A 262 7.87 10.02 20.71
C PRO A 262 6.45 10.13 21.26
N LEU A 263 6.26 10.51 22.53
CA LEU A 263 4.94 10.73 23.13
C LEU A 263 4.14 11.82 22.41
N GLU A 264 4.80 12.87 21.90
CA GLU A 264 4.13 13.91 21.11
C GLU A 264 3.55 13.35 19.79
N ALA A 265 4.27 12.43 19.15
CA ALA A 265 3.76 11.75 17.95
C ALA A 265 2.61 10.79 18.31
N VAL A 266 2.68 10.11 19.46
CA VAL A 266 1.60 9.24 19.96
C VAL A 266 0.35 10.06 20.29
N GLU A 267 0.48 11.23 20.91
CA GLU A 267 -0.67 12.11 21.16
C GLU A 267 -1.32 12.58 19.86
N ASP A 268 -0.54 12.92 18.85
CA ASP A 268 -1.06 13.27 17.52
C ASP A 268 -1.80 12.11 16.87
N TYR A 269 -1.27 10.89 16.99
CA TYR A 269 -1.93 9.68 16.51
C TYR A 269 -3.34 9.51 17.12
N PHE A 270 -3.50 9.77 18.41
CA PHE A 270 -4.80 9.67 19.06
C PHE A 270 -5.75 10.84 18.74
N ARG A 271 -5.22 12.05 18.56
CA ARG A 271 -6.02 13.25 18.25
C ARG A 271 -6.55 13.26 16.82
N ARG A 272 -5.84 12.67 15.90
CA ARG A 272 -6.18 12.65 14.47
C ARG A 272 -6.61 11.25 14.07
N ARG A 273 -7.92 11.07 13.85
CA ARG A 273 -8.39 9.88 13.16
C ARG A 273 -7.86 9.96 11.72
N VAL A 274 -7.06 9.00 11.32
CA VAL A 274 -6.50 8.72 9.98
C VAL A 274 -6.32 9.96 9.08
N PRO A 275 -5.09 10.28 8.69
CA PRO A 275 -4.84 11.38 7.75
C PRO A 275 -5.41 11.09 6.38
#